data_44047f5c8589698517a75a4a4cf44a60
#
_entry.id   44047f5c8589698517a75a4a4cf44a60
#
_cell.length_a   1.000
_cell.length_b   1.000
_cell.length_c   1.000
_cell.angle_alpha   90.00
_cell.angle_beta   90.00
_cell.angle_gamma   90.00
#
_symmetry.space_group_name_H-M   'P 1'
#
loop_
_entity.id
_entity.type
_entity.pdbx_description
1 polymer ?
#
loop_
_entity_poly.entity_id
_entity_poly.type
_entity_poly.pdbx_seq_one_letter_code
_entity_poly.pdbx_strand_id
1 'polypeptide(L)'
;MMVIGSIFFRRRVSPAFVVTLAFLFLVLRSVADDQITKKDGTNITGTILGVSGDQVSVESHASSGGTVKGLYYISDIKSISMATPAEVTKVQAQGVEPAAVIAALEPQVKKFSGLPADWVVQAMAQLAQTYAAQGQADRAVAIYNQIDTLYPGSKYHAQAVAGKAELSFKAGKIDEALAAVQPIVDQANKDIAPSPSDGATYASAFLVYGKVLEAKKKPQQALEAYLTVKTMFYQNPNLVDQADQLAKNLRDHNPGIGIE
;
A
#
# COMPACT_ATOMS: atom_id res chain seq x y z
N MET A 1 95.88 -17.06 8.53
CA MET A 1 94.75 -16.09 8.63
C MET A 1 93.77 -16.38 7.51
N MET A 2 92.70 -17.00 7.90
CA MET A 2 91.81 -17.74 7.03
C MET A 2 90.61 -16.83 6.64
N VAL A 3 90.33 -16.65 5.34
CA VAL A 3 89.17 -15.93 4.83
C VAL A 3 88.25 -16.94 4.24
N ILE A 4 87.10 -17.09 4.84
CA ILE A 4 86.04 -18.00 4.43
C ILE A 4 85.08 -17.24 3.44
N GLY A 5 85.02 -17.71 2.22
CA GLY A 5 84.10 -17.17 1.24
C GLY A 5 82.72 -17.78 1.39
N SER A 6 81.72 -16.95 1.46
CA SER A 6 80.29 -17.33 1.49
C SER A 6 79.71 -17.40 0.09
N ILE A 7 79.20 -18.57 -0.24
CA ILE A 7 78.55 -18.87 -1.51
C ILE A 7 77.06 -18.45 -1.38
N PHE A 8 76.65 -17.42 -2.13
CA PHE A 8 75.24 -17.05 -2.30
C PHE A 8 74.55 -17.92 -3.33
N PHE A 9 73.66 -18.77 -2.89
CA PHE A 9 72.78 -19.57 -3.75
C PHE A 9 71.54 -18.75 -4.08
N ARG A 10 71.50 -18.18 -5.30
CA ARG A 10 70.33 -17.49 -5.85
C ARG A 10 69.30 -18.50 -6.34
N ARG A 11 68.29 -18.82 -5.55
CA ARG A 11 67.08 -19.53 -6.02
C ARG A 11 66.27 -18.57 -6.85
N ARG A 12 66.13 -18.86 -8.14
CA ARG A 12 65.11 -18.26 -9.03
C ARG A 12 63.74 -18.84 -8.66
N VAL A 13 62.89 -17.99 -8.11
CA VAL A 13 61.47 -18.31 -7.94
C VAL A 13 60.78 -17.99 -9.28
N SER A 14 60.21 -19.00 -9.93
CA SER A 14 59.36 -18.81 -11.09
C SER A 14 58.03 -18.18 -10.66
N PRO A 15 57.49 -17.16 -11.37
CA PRO A 15 56.20 -16.67 -11.10
C PRO A 15 55.16 -17.69 -11.56
N ALA A 16 54.58 -18.42 -10.62
CA ALA A 16 53.38 -19.22 -10.90
C ALA A 16 52.23 -18.26 -11.25
N PHE A 17 51.77 -18.37 -12.48
CA PHE A 17 50.56 -17.71 -12.95
C PHE A 17 49.37 -18.25 -12.13
N VAL A 18 48.93 -17.51 -11.14
CA VAL A 18 47.66 -17.76 -10.47
C VAL A 18 46.57 -17.19 -11.35
N VAL A 19 46.01 -18.03 -12.22
CA VAL A 19 44.76 -17.72 -12.93
C VAL A 19 43.65 -17.83 -11.93
N THR A 20 43.29 -16.71 -11.33
CA THR A 20 42.09 -16.61 -10.48
C THR A 20 40.88 -16.58 -11.43
N LEU A 21 40.27 -17.74 -11.66
CA LEU A 21 39.00 -17.88 -12.36
C LEU A 21 37.91 -17.26 -11.49
N ALA A 22 37.63 -15.96 -11.67
CA ALA A 22 36.50 -15.29 -11.09
C ALA A 22 35.23 -15.89 -11.72
N PHE A 23 34.68 -16.90 -11.06
CA PHE A 23 33.30 -17.35 -11.34
C PHE A 23 32.37 -16.19 -10.97
N LEU A 24 32.01 -15.40 -11.98
CA LEU A 24 30.92 -14.45 -11.90
C LEU A 24 29.62 -15.29 -11.78
N PHE A 25 29.21 -15.59 -10.54
CA PHE A 25 27.88 -16.10 -10.27
C PHE A 25 26.87 -15.02 -10.67
N LEU A 26 26.46 -15.05 -11.93
CA LEU A 26 25.26 -14.38 -12.39
C LEU A 26 24.11 -15.09 -11.67
N VAL A 27 23.71 -14.58 -10.51
CA VAL A 27 22.46 -14.97 -9.84
C VAL A 27 21.35 -14.48 -10.77
N LEU A 28 21.00 -15.31 -11.75
CA LEU A 28 19.73 -15.20 -12.45
C LEU A 28 18.66 -15.37 -11.36
N ARG A 29 18.18 -14.25 -10.82
CA ARG A 29 16.93 -14.27 -10.09
C ARG A 29 15.88 -14.72 -11.11
N SER A 30 15.52 -15.98 -11.08
CA SER A 30 14.31 -16.42 -11.73
C SER A 30 13.18 -15.69 -11.02
N VAL A 31 12.74 -14.59 -11.58
CA VAL A 31 11.46 -14.01 -11.23
C VAL A 31 10.46 -15.09 -11.62
N ALA A 32 9.75 -15.64 -10.64
CA ALA A 32 8.69 -16.61 -10.96
C ALA A 32 7.73 -15.88 -11.91
N ASP A 33 7.36 -16.55 -12.99
CA ASP A 33 6.41 -16.02 -13.95
C ASP A 33 5.08 -15.72 -13.23
N ASP A 34 4.44 -14.63 -13.63
CA ASP A 34 3.10 -14.32 -13.17
C ASP A 34 2.12 -15.38 -13.68
N GLN A 35 1.07 -15.65 -12.92
CA GLN A 35 0.02 -16.61 -13.29
C GLN A 35 -1.34 -15.96 -13.28
N ILE A 36 -2.11 -16.17 -14.32
CA ILE A 36 -3.51 -15.81 -14.42
C ILE A 36 -4.33 -17.10 -14.52
N THR A 37 -5.27 -17.29 -13.61
CA THR A 37 -6.27 -18.35 -13.70
C THR A 37 -7.57 -17.74 -14.20
N LYS A 38 -8.08 -18.22 -15.34
CA LYS A 38 -9.36 -17.81 -15.89
C LYS A 38 -10.55 -18.51 -15.21
N LYS A 39 -11.74 -17.97 -15.37
CA LYS A 39 -12.98 -18.54 -14.83
C LYS A 39 -13.32 -19.91 -15.42
N ASP A 40 -12.86 -20.18 -16.65
CA ASP A 40 -12.98 -21.47 -17.32
C ASP A 40 -11.96 -22.53 -16.86
N GLY A 41 -11.06 -22.16 -15.91
CA GLY A 41 -10.00 -23.02 -15.38
C GLY A 41 -8.69 -22.96 -16.17
N THR A 42 -8.63 -22.25 -17.30
CA THR A 42 -7.39 -22.07 -18.07
C THR A 42 -6.35 -21.29 -17.27
N ASN A 43 -5.11 -21.77 -17.25
CA ASN A 43 -3.97 -21.06 -16.65
C ASN A 43 -3.09 -20.45 -17.76
N ILE A 44 -2.72 -19.20 -17.55
CA ILE A 44 -1.81 -18.43 -18.40
C ILE A 44 -0.60 -18.09 -17.55
N THR A 45 0.59 -18.43 -18.05
CA THR A 45 1.87 -18.14 -17.38
C THR A 45 2.68 -17.19 -18.25
N GLY A 46 3.28 -16.17 -17.64
CA GLY A 46 4.10 -15.18 -18.34
C GLY A 46 4.28 -13.92 -17.51
N THR A 47 4.80 -12.88 -18.11
CA THR A 47 4.96 -11.57 -17.47
C THR A 47 3.75 -10.68 -17.74
N ILE A 48 3.07 -10.23 -16.71
CA ILE A 48 1.97 -9.26 -16.83
C ILE A 48 2.57 -7.88 -17.14
N LEU A 49 2.29 -7.39 -18.34
CA LEU A 49 2.84 -6.13 -18.82
C LEU A 49 2.05 -4.91 -18.34
N GLY A 50 0.76 -5.07 -18.02
CA GLY A 50 -0.12 -4.00 -17.54
C GLY A 50 -1.56 -4.19 -17.97
N VAL A 51 -2.38 -3.18 -17.65
CA VAL A 51 -3.80 -3.12 -17.97
C VAL A 51 -4.06 -1.97 -18.95
N SER A 52 -4.92 -2.20 -19.92
CA SER A 52 -5.41 -1.18 -20.85
C SER A 52 -6.91 -1.39 -21.08
N GLY A 53 -7.73 -0.45 -20.64
CA GLY A 53 -9.17 -0.59 -20.62
C GLY A 53 -9.59 -1.78 -19.75
N ASP A 54 -10.29 -2.73 -20.32
CA ASP A 54 -10.77 -3.95 -19.68
C ASP A 54 -9.90 -5.19 -19.92
N GLN A 55 -8.69 -5.00 -20.47
CA GLN A 55 -7.79 -6.08 -20.86
C GLN A 55 -6.44 -6.03 -20.12
N VAL A 56 -5.95 -7.22 -19.74
CA VAL A 56 -4.61 -7.47 -19.23
C VAL A 56 -3.72 -7.94 -20.38
N SER A 57 -2.56 -7.32 -20.51
CA SER A 57 -1.52 -7.72 -21.45
C SER A 57 -0.51 -8.62 -20.78
N VAL A 58 -0.26 -9.81 -21.35
CA VAL A 58 0.70 -10.80 -20.82
C VAL A 58 1.68 -11.19 -21.93
N GLU A 59 2.96 -11.22 -21.61
CA GLU A 59 4.01 -11.76 -22.47
C GLU A 59 4.39 -13.15 -21.98
N SER A 60 4.20 -14.15 -22.82
CA SER A 60 4.49 -15.56 -22.54
C SER A 60 5.59 -16.09 -23.45
N HIS A 61 6.37 -17.05 -22.97
CA HIS A 61 7.37 -17.76 -23.78
C HIS A 61 6.69 -18.85 -24.62
N ALA A 62 6.90 -18.80 -25.93
CA ALA A 62 6.41 -19.83 -26.83
C ALA A 62 7.30 -21.09 -26.75
N SER A 63 6.71 -22.29 -26.88
CA SER A 63 7.41 -23.56 -26.87
C SER A 63 8.41 -23.70 -28.05
N SER A 64 8.20 -22.92 -29.10
CA SER A 64 9.08 -22.84 -30.28
C SER A 64 10.26 -21.87 -30.14
N GLY A 65 10.38 -21.21 -28.98
CA GLY A 65 11.29 -20.07 -28.73
C GLY A 65 10.65 -18.75 -29.15
N GLY A 66 11.07 -17.67 -28.49
CA GLY A 66 10.51 -16.32 -28.65
C GLY A 66 9.39 -16.02 -27.65
N THR A 67 8.86 -14.79 -27.72
CA THR A 67 7.77 -14.33 -26.83
C THR A 67 6.49 -14.05 -27.63
N VAL A 68 5.34 -14.31 -27.03
CA VAL A 68 4.01 -14.03 -27.57
C VAL A 68 3.28 -13.14 -26.61
N LYS A 69 2.70 -12.05 -27.12
CA LYS A 69 1.87 -11.13 -26.34
C LYS A 69 0.39 -11.50 -26.50
N GLY A 70 -0.24 -11.86 -25.38
CA GLY A 70 -1.67 -12.11 -25.29
C GLY A 70 -2.41 -10.96 -24.63
N LEU A 71 -3.68 -10.77 -24.99
CA LEU A 71 -4.62 -9.84 -24.34
C LEU A 71 -5.78 -10.65 -23.78
N TYR A 72 -6.12 -10.43 -22.52
CA TYR A 72 -7.13 -11.18 -21.79
C TYR A 72 -8.09 -10.22 -21.09
N TYR A 73 -9.41 -10.44 -21.22
CA TYR A 73 -10.38 -9.63 -20.52
C TYR A 73 -10.32 -9.85 -19.02
N ILE A 74 -10.34 -8.75 -18.25
CA ILE A 74 -10.36 -8.79 -16.78
C ILE A 74 -11.57 -9.55 -16.27
N SER A 75 -12.73 -9.41 -16.97
CA SER A 75 -13.96 -10.12 -16.66
C SER A 75 -13.84 -11.65 -16.70
N ASP A 76 -12.89 -12.19 -17.46
CA ASP A 76 -12.67 -13.64 -17.59
C ASP A 76 -11.69 -14.17 -16.53
N ILE A 77 -11.03 -13.28 -15.80
CA ILE A 77 -10.02 -13.65 -14.80
C ILE A 77 -10.71 -14.04 -13.51
N LYS A 78 -10.31 -15.19 -12.95
CA LYS A 78 -10.71 -15.67 -11.63
C LYS A 78 -9.74 -15.20 -10.55
N SER A 79 -8.44 -15.34 -10.80
CA SER A 79 -7.37 -14.97 -9.87
C SER A 79 -6.06 -14.67 -10.58
N ILE A 80 -5.23 -13.87 -9.93
CA ILE A 80 -3.88 -13.53 -10.37
C ILE A 80 -2.90 -13.83 -9.24
N SER A 81 -1.80 -14.48 -9.59
CA SER A 81 -0.61 -14.61 -8.76
C SER A 81 0.51 -13.82 -9.43
N MET A 82 0.85 -12.68 -8.85
CA MET A 82 1.88 -11.76 -9.33
C MET A 82 2.66 -11.25 -8.13
N ALA A 83 3.99 -11.26 -8.22
CA ALA A 83 4.83 -10.68 -7.18
C ALA A 83 4.63 -9.16 -7.10
N THR A 84 4.59 -8.65 -5.87
CA THR A 84 4.58 -7.18 -5.67
C THR A 84 5.87 -6.58 -6.22
N PRO A 85 5.81 -5.56 -7.09
CA PRO A 85 7.00 -4.90 -7.61
C PRO A 85 7.90 -4.36 -6.48
N ALA A 86 9.21 -4.46 -6.66
CA ALA A 86 10.18 -4.05 -5.65
C ALA A 86 10.05 -2.56 -5.27
N GLU A 87 9.67 -1.71 -6.22
CA GLU A 87 9.43 -0.28 -5.99
C GLU A 87 8.25 -0.06 -5.04
N VAL A 88 7.18 -0.85 -5.17
CA VAL A 88 6.02 -0.82 -4.26
C VAL A 88 6.43 -1.28 -2.88
N THR A 89 7.14 -2.41 -2.78
CA THR A 89 7.58 -2.96 -1.49
C THR A 89 8.48 -1.98 -0.71
N LYS A 90 9.37 -1.25 -1.39
CA LYS A 90 10.28 -0.29 -0.76
C LYS A 90 9.58 0.86 -0.03
N VAL A 91 8.40 1.25 -0.49
CA VAL A 91 7.66 2.40 0.08
C VAL A 91 6.51 1.98 1.00
N GLN A 92 6.35 0.69 1.28
CA GLN A 92 5.39 0.20 2.28
C GLN A 92 5.88 0.38 3.72
N ALA A 93 7.17 0.67 3.93
CA ALA A 93 7.72 0.95 5.25
C ALA A 93 7.19 2.29 5.80
N GLN A 94 7.10 2.38 7.13
CA GLN A 94 6.75 3.64 7.78
C GLN A 94 7.88 4.68 7.63
N GLY A 95 7.52 5.96 7.58
CA GLY A 95 8.47 7.06 7.55
C GLY A 95 9.11 7.32 6.19
N VAL A 96 8.62 6.73 5.11
CA VAL A 96 9.07 7.04 3.75
C VAL A 96 8.55 8.42 3.34
N GLU A 97 9.44 9.24 2.78
CA GLU A 97 9.10 10.59 2.32
C GLU A 97 7.97 10.55 1.26
N PRO A 98 6.96 11.44 1.37
CA PRO A 98 5.80 11.46 0.46
C PRO A 98 6.17 11.52 -1.02
N ALA A 99 7.19 12.29 -1.37
CA ALA A 99 7.66 12.39 -2.76
C ALA A 99 8.19 11.04 -3.29
N ALA A 100 8.88 10.27 -2.46
CA ALA A 100 9.38 8.94 -2.83
C ALA A 100 8.21 7.95 -2.98
N VAL A 101 7.18 8.03 -2.11
CA VAL A 101 5.97 7.22 -2.24
C VAL A 101 5.27 7.50 -3.57
N ILE A 102 5.05 8.77 -3.91
CA ILE A 102 4.41 9.15 -5.17
C ILE A 102 5.24 8.67 -6.37
N ALA A 103 6.54 8.92 -6.37
CA ALA A 103 7.43 8.52 -7.47
C ALA A 103 7.44 7.00 -7.71
N ALA A 104 7.34 6.21 -6.64
CA ALA A 104 7.31 4.74 -6.74
C ALA A 104 5.94 4.20 -7.14
N LEU A 105 4.85 4.73 -6.54
CA LEU A 105 3.52 4.13 -6.70
C LEU A 105 2.76 4.64 -7.93
N GLU A 106 2.90 5.92 -8.30
CA GLU A 106 2.13 6.49 -9.40
C GLU A 106 2.30 5.75 -10.74
N PRO A 107 3.53 5.40 -11.19
CA PRO A 107 3.74 4.62 -12.40
C PRO A 107 3.12 3.21 -12.30
N GLN A 108 3.20 2.58 -11.14
CA GLN A 108 2.67 1.23 -10.93
C GLN A 108 1.14 1.24 -10.92
N VAL A 109 0.53 2.19 -10.22
CA VAL A 109 -0.93 2.38 -10.22
C VAL A 109 -1.43 2.66 -11.63
N LYS A 110 -0.78 3.57 -12.37
CA LYS A 110 -1.14 3.86 -13.76
C LYS A 110 -1.07 2.62 -14.68
N LYS A 111 -0.08 1.76 -14.45
CA LYS A 111 0.17 0.57 -15.26
C LYS A 111 -0.77 -0.59 -14.95
N PHE A 112 -1.13 -0.77 -13.67
CA PHE A 112 -1.80 -1.97 -13.18
C PHE A 112 -3.20 -1.73 -12.60
N SER A 113 -3.71 -0.49 -12.60
CA SER A 113 -5.07 -0.19 -12.13
C SER A 113 -6.10 -1.03 -12.92
N GLY A 114 -7.02 -1.67 -12.20
CA GLY A 114 -7.98 -2.63 -12.75
C GLY A 114 -7.54 -4.11 -12.63
N LEU A 115 -6.23 -4.37 -12.41
CA LEU A 115 -5.77 -5.74 -12.19
C LEU A 115 -6.29 -6.28 -10.85
N PRO A 116 -6.95 -7.45 -10.79
CA PRO A 116 -7.46 -8.02 -9.54
C PRO A 116 -6.33 -8.65 -8.70
N ALA A 117 -5.41 -7.80 -8.23
CA ALA A 117 -4.29 -8.16 -7.36
C ALA A 117 -4.27 -7.24 -6.13
N ASP A 118 -4.16 -7.83 -4.94
CA ASP A 118 -4.26 -7.11 -3.65
C ASP A 118 -3.28 -5.94 -3.54
N TRP A 119 -2.04 -6.13 -4.00
CA TRP A 119 -1.02 -5.10 -3.91
C TRP A 119 -1.36 -3.85 -4.74
N VAL A 120 -2.12 -4.00 -5.85
CA VAL A 120 -2.53 -2.87 -6.70
C VAL A 120 -3.47 -1.96 -5.91
N VAL A 121 -4.50 -2.53 -5.30
CA VAL A 121 -5.47 -1.76 -4.52
C VAL A 121 -4.83 -1.14 -3.29
N GLN A 122 -3.91 -1.86 -2.64
CA GLN A 122 -3.12 -1.34 -1.53
C GLN A 122 -2.27 -0.14 -1.97
N ALA A 123 -1.56 -0.26 -3.10
CA ALA A 123 -0.76 0.83 -3.65
C ALA A 123 -1.63 2.04 -4.03
N MET A 124 -2.82 1.83 -4.60
CA MET A 124 -3.78 2.89 -4.88
C MET A 124 -4.22 3.60 -3.60
N ALA A 125 -4.60 2.87 -2.56
CA ALA A 125 -5.02 3.45 -1.28
C ALA A 125 -3.89 4.27 -0.64
N GLN A 126 -2.66 3.75 -0.61
CA GLN A 126 -1.49 4.45 -0.08
C GLN A 126 -1.17 5.72 -0.90
N LEU A 127 -1.21 5.65 -2.23
CA LEU A 127 -0.97 6.79 -3.10
C LEU A 127 -2.03 7.89 -2.89
N ALA A 128 -3.33 7.52 -2.79
CA ALA A 128 -4.41 8.45 -2.52
C ALA A 128 -4.24 9.14 -1.16
N GLN A 129 -3.90 8.40 -0.10
CA GLN A 129 -3.61 8.98 1.21
C GLN A 129 -2.42 9.93 1.16
N THR A 130 -1.36 9.59 0.42
CA THR A 130 -0.19 10.44 0.25
C THR A 130 -0.56 11.74 -0.46
N TYR A 131 -1.36 11.69 -1.52
CA TYR A 131 -1.87 12.90 -2.18
C TYR A 131 -2.74 13.75 -1.25
N ALA A 132 -3.63 13.12 -0.49
CA ALA A 132 -4.48 13.81 0.49
C ALA A 132 -3.66 14.55 1.57
N ALA A 133 -2.60 13.89 2.07
CA ALA A 133 -1.66 14.46 3.05
C ALA A 133 -0.85 15.64 2.47
N GLN A 134 -0.55 15.61 1.17
CA GLN A 134 0.14 16.69 0.46
C GLN A 134 -0.80 17.79 -0.06
N GLY A 135 -2.08 17.79 0.35
CA GLY A 135 -3.07 18.79 -0.09
C GLY A 135 -3.53 18.63 -1.55
N GLN A 136 -3.15 17.55 -2.24
CA GLN A 136 -3.55 17.27 -3.61
C GLN A 136 -4.90 16.53 -3.65
N ALA A 137 -5.93 17.18 -3.12
CA ALA A 137 -7.25 16.59 -2.88
C ALA A 137 -7.88 15.98 -4.15
N ASP A 138 -7.81 16.68 -5.29
CA ASP A 138 -8.41 16.21 -6.54
C ASP A 138 -7.77 14.91 -7.01
N ARG A 139 -6.44 14.77 -6.89
CA ARG A 139 -5.74 13.54 -7.24
C ARG A 139 -6.10 12.39 -6.30
N ALA A 140 -6.20 12.67 -5.01
CA ALA A 140 -6.63 11.69 -4.03
C ALA A 140 -8.04 11.19 -4.31
N VAL A 141 -9.00 12.10 -4.54
CA VAL A 141 -10.40 11.77 -4.87
C VAL A 141 -10.48 10.94 -6.14
N ALA A 142 -9.70 11.29 -7.18
CA ALA A 142 -9.68 10.52 -8.43
C ALA A 142 -9.28 9.05 -8.20
N ILE A 143 -8.26 8.80 -7.37
CA ILE A 143 -7.82 7.42 -7.05
C ILE A 143 -8.84 6.71 -6.16
N TYR A 144 -9.41 7.39 -5.15
CA TYR A 144 -10.45 6.79 -4.32
C TYR A 144 -11.68 6.38 -5.15
N ASN A 145 -12.09 7.20 -6.11
CA ASN A 145 -13.18 6.85 -7.03
C ASN A 145 -12.84 5.65 -7.91
N GLN A 146 -11.58 5.52 -8.35
CA GLN A 146 -11.13 4.32 -9.05
C GLN A 146 -11.21 3.07 -8.17
N ILE A 147 -10.83 3.15 -6.89
CA ILE A 147 -10.98 2.03 -5.94
C ILE A 147 -12.44 1.62 -5.82
N ASP A 148 -13.35 2.59 -5.65
CA ASP A 148 -14.78 2.31 -5.54
C ASP A 148 -15.35 1.62 -6.80
N THR A 149 -14.90 2.06 -7.97
CA THR A 149 -15.44 1.57 -9.25
C THR A 149 -14.83 0.22 -9.64
N LEU A 150 -13.51 0.07 -9.49
CA LEU A 150 -12.79 -1.10 -9.99
C LEU A 150 -12.72 -2.24 -8.95
N TYR A 151 -12.86 -1.90 -7.66
CA TYR A 151 -12.66 -2.85 -6.56
C TYR A 151 -13.71 -2.72 -5.45
N PRO A 152 -15.01 -2.75 -5.77
CA PRO A 152 -16.08 -2.50 -4.79
C PRO A 152 -16.13 -3.54 -3.66
N GLY A 153 -15.61 -4.75 -3.91
CA GLY A 153 -15.50 -5.82 -2.90
C GLY A 153 -14.16 -5.89 -2.17
N SER A 154 -13.28 -4.93 -2.39
CA SER A 154 -11.97 -4.91 -1.75
C SER A 154 -12.06 -4.46 -0.29
N LYS A 155 -11.20 -5.03 0.57
CA LYS A 155 -10.97 -4.54 1.94
C LYS A 155 -10.54 -3.07 2.00
N TYR A 156 -10.03 -2.49 0.91
CA TYR A 156 -9.64 -1.09 0.82
C TYR A 156 -10.78 -0.15 0.41
N HIS A 157 -11.95 -0.67 0.05
CA HIS A 157 -13.12 0.15 -0.31
C HIS A 157 -13.55 1.06 0.83
N ALA A 158 -13.77 0.51 2.04
CA ALA A 158 -14.16 1.31 3.20
C ALA A 158 -13.08 2.36 3.58
N GLN A 159 -11.80 2.04 3.39
CA GLN A 159 -10.70 2.99 3.57
C GLN A 159 -10.77 4.15 2.55
N ALA A 160 -11.10 3.86 1.29
CA ALA A 160 -11.29 4.89 0.26
C ALA A 160 -12.48 5.80 0.59
N VAL A 161 -13.59 5.23 1.08
CA VAL A 161 -14.75 5.99 1.56
C VAL A 161 -14.39 6.91 2.72
N ALA A 162 -13.67 6.41 3.74
CA ALA A 162 -13.21 7.21 4.87
C ALA A 162 -12.24 8.34 4.42
N GLY A 163 -11.34 8.05 3.47
CA GLY A 163 -10.44 9.05 2.89
C GLY A 163 -11.18 10.16 2.13
N LYS A 164 -12.20 9.82 1.35
CA LYS A 164 -13.06 10.82 0.69
C LYS A 164 -13.83 11.66 1.70
N ALA A 165 -14.37 11.02 2.74
CA ALA A 165 -15.09 11.73 3.81
C ALA A 165 -14.19 12.75 4.53
N GLU A 166 -12.93 12.40 4.81
CA GLU A 166 -11.96 13.35 5.38
C GLU A 166 -11.72 14.56 4.45
N LEU A 167 -11.62 14.32 3.14
CA LEU A 167 -11.49 15.40 2.16
C LEU A 167 -12.76 16.25 2.06
N SER A 168 -13.95 15.65 2.10
CA SER A 168 -15.23 16.38 2.15
C SER A 168 -15.34 17.22 3.40
N PHE A 169 -14.93 16.68 4.56
CA PHE A 169 -14.87 17.43 5.82
C PHE A 169 -13.95 18.65 5.72
N LYS A 170 -12.73 18.47 5.21
CA LYS A 170 -11.77 19.57 5.00
C LYS A 170 -12.26 20.63 4.02
N ALA A 171 -13.10 20.24 3.08
CA ALA A 171 -13.77 21.15 2.14
C ALA A 171 -15.01 21.84 2.73
N GLY A 172 -15.32 21.63 4.02
CA GLY A 172 -16.50 22.18 4.71
C GLY A 172 -17.82 21.50 4.40
N LYS A 173 -17.78 20.37 3.68
CA LYS A 173 -18.98 19.58 3.31
C LYS A 173 -19.31 18.58 4.44
N ILE A 174 -19.74 19.13 5.57
CA ILE A 174 -19.88 18.38 6.83
C ILE A 174 -20.92 17.24 6.73
N ASP A 175 -22.08 17.50 6.10
CA ASP A 175 -23.13 16.50 5.97
C ASP A 175 -22.76 15.39 4.98
N GLU A 176 -22.02 15.71 3.91
CA GLU A 176 -21.48 14.73 2.97
C GLU A 176 -20.46 13.81 3.67
N ALA A 177 -19.56 14.40 4.47
CA ALA A 177 -18.59 13.63 5.24
C ALA A 177 -19.29 12.69 6.26
N LEU A 178 -20.32 13.18 6.95
CA LEU A 178 -21.11 12.37 7.88
C LEU A 178 -21.78 11.19 7.17
N ALA A 179 -22.50 11.47 6.09
CA ALA A 179 -23.21 10.44 5.33
C ALA A 179 -22.28 9.33 4.81
N ALA A 180 -21.04 9.70 4.46
CA ALA A 180 -20.05 8.74 3.99
C ALA A 180 -19.49 7.84 5.10
N VAL A 181 -19.21 8.38 6.30
CA VAL A 181 -18.60 7.58 7.38
C VAL A 181 -19.61 6.85 8.25
N GLN A 182 -20.86 7.29 8.32
CA GLN A 182 -21.88 6.70 9.18
C GLN A 182 -22.05 5.19 8.96
N PRO A 183 -22.17 4.67 7.72
CA PRO A 183 -22.27 3.22 7.50
C PRO A 183 -21.06 2.43 8.00
N ILE A 184 -19.85 3.02 7.93
CA ILE A 184 -18.61 2.39 8.41
C ILE A 184 -18.63 2.35 9.95
N VAL A 185 -19.02 3.44 10.60
CA VAL A 185 -19.17 3.52 12.05
C VAL A 185 -20.23 2.54 12.55
N ASP A 186 -21.37 2.45 11.86
CA ASP A 186 -22.44 1.50 12.19
C ASP A 186 -21.99 0.04 12.03
N GLN A 187 -21.16 -0.25 11.05
CA GLN A 187 -20.56 -1.58 10.88
C GLN A 187 -19.53 -1.87 11.98
N ALA A 188 -18.67 -0.91 12.30
CA ALA A 188 -17.67 -1.05 13.35
C ALA A 188 -18.29 -1.32 14.74
N ASN A 189 -19.44 -0.71 15.04
CA ASN A 189 -20.18 -0.94 16.29
C ASN A 189 -20.78 -2.36 16.39
N LYS A 190 -20.87 -3.09 15.29
CA LYS A 190 -21.36 -4.48 15.23
C LYS A 190 -20.24 -5.50 15.21
N ASP A 191 -19.03 -5.10 14.83
CA ASP A 191 -17.88 -5.96 14.64
C ASP A 191 -17.12 -6.13 15.96
N ILE A 192 -17.29 -7.29 16.59
CA ILE A 192 -16.71 -7.59 17.90
C ILE A 192 -15.20 -7.89 17.81
N ALA A 193 -14.72 -8.35 16.67
CA ALA A 193 -13.32 -8.77 16.48
C ALA A 193 -12.79 -8.40 15.09
N PRO A 194 -12.65 -7.09 14.80
CA PRO A 194 -12.20 -6.64 13.49
C PRO A 194 -10.78 -7.13 13.17
N SER A 195 -10.55 -7.44 11.90
CA SER A 195 -9.18 -7.67 11.42
C SER A 195 -8.32 -6.40 11.60
N PRO A 196 -6.98 -6.50 11.64
CA PRO A 196 -6.12 -5.31 11.75
C PRO A 196 -6.38 -4.26 10.65
N SER A 197 -6.72 -4.69 9.43
CA SER A 197 -7.04 -3.76 8.33
C SER A 197 -8.41 -3.09 8.53
N ASP A 198 -9.41 -3.84 9.01
CA ASP A 198 -10.73 -3.29 9.33
C ASP A 198 -10.63 -2.33 10.51
N GLY A 199 -9.88 -2.71 11.56
CA GLY A 199 -9.62 -1.84 12.70
C GLY A 199 -8.98 -0.50 12.32
N ALA A 200 -8.03 -0.48 11.40
CA ALA A 200 -7.44 0.75 10.88
C ALA A 200 -8.46 1.60 10.08
N THR A 201 -9.33 0.95 9.31
CA THR A 201 -10.40 1.61 8.56
C THR A 201 -11.43 2.21 9.51
N TYR A 202 -11.86 1.45 10.52
CA TYR A 202 -12.79 1.91 11.53
C TYR A 202 -12.22 3.08 12.34
N ALA A 203 -10.95 2.99 12.75
CA ALA A 203 -10.26 4.10 13.42
C ALA A 203 -10.29 5.38 12.58
N SER A 204 -9.98 5.29 11.29
CA SER A 204 -10.03 6.43 10.38
C SER A 204 -11.45 7.01 10.26
N ALA A 205 -12.47 6.16 10.16
CA ALA A 205 -13.86 6.60 10.09
C ALA A 205 -14.30 7.28 11.37
N PHE A 206 -13.96 6.74 12.56
CA PHE A 206 -14.26 7.36 13.85
C PHE A 206 -13.55 8.71 14.05
N LEU A 207 -12.32 8.89 13.55
CA LEU A 207 -11.65 10.19 13.56
C LEU A 207 -12.43 11.24 12.76
N VAL A 208 -12.88 10.89 11.55
CA VAL A 208 -13.69 11.79 10.71
C VAL A 208 -15.04 12.04 11.37
N TYR A 209 -15.67 10.99 11.89
CA TYR A 209 -16.95 11.08 12.59
C TYR A 209 -16.87 12.04 13.80
N GLY A 210 -15.84 11.90 14.63
CA GLY A 210 -15.60 12.80 15.76
C GLY A 210 -15.44 14.26 15.32
N LYS A 211 -14.63 14.55 14.29
CA LYS A 211 -14.48 15.90 13.73
C LYS A 211 -15.79 16.47 13.21
N VAL A 212 -16.63 15.65 12.57
CA VAL A 212 -17.96 16.05 12.11
C VAL A 212 -18.86 16.39 13.31
N LEU A 213 -18.82 15.59 14.37
CA LEU A 213 -19.60 15.84 15.59
C LEU A 213 -19.17 17.13 16.30
N GLU A 214 -17.86 17.42 16.35
CA GLU A 214 -17.36 18.72 16.83
C GLU A 214 -17.94 19.89 16.02
N ALA A 215 -17.84 19.80 14.69
CA ALA A 215 -18.40 20.83 13.80
C ALA A 215 -19.90 21.00 13.97
N LYS A 216 -20.62 19.93 14.34
CA LYS A 216 -22.06 19.95 14.67
C LYS A 216 -22.35 20.35 16.13
N LYS A 217 -21.34 20.81 16.88
CA LYS A 217 -21.47 21.22 18.30
C LYS A 217 -21.99 20.11 19.22
N LYS A 218 -21.52 18.89 19.01
CA LYS A 218 -21.81 17.71 19.83
C LYS A 218 -20.52 17.19 20.48
N PRO A 219 -19.89 17.96 21.40
CA PRO A 219 -18.56 17.68 21.93
C PRO A 219 -18.49 16.36 22.70
N GLN A 220 -19.54 16.01 23.46
CA GLN A 220 -19.59 14.76 24.20
C GLN A 220 -19.48 13.55 23.26
N GLN A 221 -20.30 13.52 22.22
CA GLN A 221 -20.28 12.43 21.23
C GLN A 221 -18.95 12.40 20.41
N ALA A 222 -18.37 13.57 20.14
CA ALA A 222 -17.06 13.66 19.50
C ALA A 222 -15.96 13.04 20.37
N LEU A 223 -15.98 13.31 21.67
CA LEU A 223 -15.05 12.72 22.62
C LEU A 223 -15.18 11.20 22.66
N GLU A 224 -16.38 10.68 22.71
CA GLU A 224 -16.65 9.23 22.66
C GLU A 224 -16.07 8.60 21.38
N ALA A 225 -16.27 9.24 20.22
CA ALA A 225 -15.73 8.78 18.95
C ALA A 225 -14.19 8.69 18.97
N TYR A 226 -13.50 9.71 19.48
CA TYR A 226 -12.03 9.70 19.59
C TYR A 226 -11.54 8.64 20.58
N LEU A 227 -12.20 8.48 21.71
CA LEU A 227 -11.82 7.48 22.71
C LEU A 227 -12.09 6.05 22.22
N THR A 228 -13.10 5.84 21.36
CA THR A 228 -13.34 4.55 20.71
C THR A 228 -12.13 4.11 19.87
N VAL A 229 -11.47 5.03 19.16
CA VAL A 229 -10.24 4.72 18.40
C VAL A 229 -9.17 4.16 19.34
N LYS A 230 -8.96 4.80 20.49
CA LYS A 230 -7.95 4.39 21.47
C LYS A 230 -8.25 3.05 22.14
N THR A 231 -9.50 2.78 22.43
CA THR A 231 -9.91 1.60 23.23
C THR A 231 -10.21 0.39 22.37
N MET A 232 -10.81 0.57 21.20
CA MET A 232 -11.28 -0.51 20.34
C MET A 232 -10.35 -0.77 19.15
N PHE A 233 -9.68 0.27 18.60
CA PHE A 233 -8.94 0.19 17.34
C PHE A 233 -7.48 0.60 17.51
N TYR A 234 -6.86 0.16 18.61
CA TYR A 234 -5.51 0.54 19.06
C TYR A 234 -4.35 -0.02 18.21
N GLN A 235 -4.63 -0.84 17.20
CA GLN A 235 -3.59 -1.52 16.39
C GLN A 235 -2.77 -0.57 15.51
N ASN A 236 -3.25 0.66 15.29
CA ASN A 236 -2.53 1.68 14.53
C ASN A 236 -2.11 2.85 15.44
N PRO A 237 -0.87 2.89 15.95
CA PRO A 237 -0.41 3.91 16.89
C PRO A 237 -0.60 5.34 16.36
N ASN A 238 -0.37 5.58 15.06
CA ASN A 238 -0.52 6.92 14.48
C ASN A 238 -1.97 7.43 14.56
N LEU A 239 -2.97 6.55 14.37
CA LEU A 239 -4.38 6.94 14.50
C LEU A 239 -4.78 7.12 15.96
N VAL A 240 -4.20 6.33 16.87
CA VAL A 240 -4.38 6.49 18.32
C VAL A 240 -3.83 7.84 18.80
N ASP A 241 -2.60 8.20 18.38
CA ASP A 241 -2.00 9.49 18.72
C ASP A 241 -2.83 10.67 18.20
N GLN A 242 -3.37 10.57 16.98
CA GLN A 242 -4.28 11.57 16.44
C GLN A 242 -5.57 11.68 17.28
N ALA A 243 -6.16 10.55 17.67
CA ALA A 243 -7.35 10.51 18.49
C ALA A 243 -7.11 11.13 19.88
N ASP A 244 -5.97 10.80 20.50
CA ASP A 244 -5.58 11.37 21.80
C ASP A 244 -5.41 12.89 21.73
N GLN A 245 -4.76 13.40 20.70
CA GLN A 245 -4.61 14.85 20.49
C GLN A 245 -5.95 15.55 20.29
N LEU A 246 -6.83 14.98 19.46
CA LEU A 246 -8.18 15.53 19.23
C LEU A 246 -9.01 15.49 20.50
N ALA A 247 -9.03 14.39 21.24
CA ALA A 247 -9.73 14.24 22.51
C ALA A 247 -9.22 15.24 23.56
N LYS A 248 -7.91 15.45 23.65
CA LYS A 248 -7.31 16.43 24.54
C LYS A 248 -7.72 17.85 24.17
N ASN A 249 -7.54 18.23 22.91
CA ASN A 249 -7.92 19.56 22.43
C ASN A 249 -9.40 19.85 22.68
N LEU A 250 -10.26 18.85 22.47
CA LEU A 250 -11.70 18.98 22.69
C LEU A 250 -12.03 19.25 24.17
N ARG A 251 -11.39 18.54 25.10
CA ARG A 251 -11.56 18.75 26.53
C ARG A 251 -11.06 20.13 26.99
N ASP A 252 -9.91 20.57 26.47
CA ASP A 252 -9.32 21.85 26.79
C ASP A 252 -10.26 23.03 26.42
N HIS A 253 -11.03 22.87 25.32
CA HIS A 253 -11.98 23.85 24.85
C HIS A 253 -13.42 23.69 25.43
N ASN A 254 -13.71 22.55 26.05
CA ASN A 254 -15.02 22.23 26.60
C ASN A 254 -14.88 21.67 28.04
N PRO A 255 -14.50 22.52 29.04
CA PRO A 255 -14.33 22.05 30.38
C PRO A 255 -15.68 21.52 30.92
N GLY A 256 -15.67 20.30 31.42
CA GLY A 256 -16.88 19.62 31.95
C GLY A 256 -17.40 18.48 31.08
N ILE A 257 -16.86 18.27 29.87
CA ILE A 257 -17.15 17.03 29.15
C ILE A 257 -16.28 15.87 29.70
N GLY A 258 -16.92 14.77 30.03
CA GLY A 258 -16.29 13.56 30.54
C GLY A 258 -17.01 12.32 30.00
N ILE A 259 -16.44 11.14 30.24
CA ILE A 259 -17.17 9.88 30.05
C ILE A 259 -17.90 9.63 31.36
N GLU A 260 -19.21 9.49 31.29
CA GLU A 260 -20.04 9.01 32.42
C GLU A 260 -19.86 7.50 32.61
#